data_8bf05ce50144bc2781db8166a6a358d6
#
_entry.id   8bf05ce50144bc2781db8166a6a358d6
#
_cell.length_a   1.000
_cell.length_b   1.000
_cell.length_c   1.000
_cell.angle_alpha   90.00
_cell.angle_beta   90.00
_cell.angle_gamma   90.00
#
_symmetry.space_group_name_H-M   'P 1'
#
loop_
_entity.id
_entity.type
_entity.pdbx_description
1 polymer ?
#
loop_
_entity_poly.entity_id
_entity_poly.type
_entity_poly.pdbx_seq_one_letter_code
_entity_poly.pdbx_strand_id
1 'polypeptide(L)'
;DFTAVEDVSFQIPRGEIFGFLGSNGCGKTTTMKMLTGLLPASVGTAKLFGHEVDPNDIDVRRRVGYMSQAFSLYTELTVRQNLELHARLFNLPPEKISSRIDEMAARFDLTSIMDALPDALPLGIRQRLSLAVAMIHAPDILILDEPTSGVDPVARDGFWQILSDLSRNDGVTIFVSTHFMNEAELCDRISLMHAGKVLVSDTPRAIMERRSAPTLEEAFIAYLEEAIGGQSSPAAPPPTQREAVDGAASPQAAPSTRSAFDPRRMFAYSQREALELRRDPIRALLAILGSVILMFVIGYGINMDVENLSFAVLDRDDTTVSRDYTLQIAGSRYFTEKAPITDYSDLDRRMSNGELSLALEIPPGFGRDVARGRDVEIGAWVDGAMPARAETVLGYVRGMHQTWLTQKARELYGDAATIGQFQIAIRYRYNPGVESLIAMVPAVIPLLLMLIPSMLAVLSVVREKE
;
A
#
# COMPACT_ATOMS: atom_id res chain seq x y z
N ASP A 1 -24.22 -18.06 -11.94
CA ASP A 1 -24.56 -17.37 -10.68
C ASP A 1 -24.23 -18.30 -9.51
N PHE A 2 -23.57 -17.77 -8.49
CA PHE A 2 -23.23 -18.54 -7.27
C PHE A 2 -24.22 -18.18 -6.17
N THR A 3 -24.93 -19.17 -5.62
CA THR A 3 -25.85 -19.00 -4.49
C THR A 3 -25.10 -19.30 -3.20
N ALA A 4 -24.86 -18.29 -2.39
CA ALA A 4 -24.11 -18.43 -1.13
C ALA A 4 -24.96 -18.98 0.02
N VAL A 5 -26.27 -18.66 0.01
CA VAL A 5 -27.25 -19.07 1.04
C VAL A 5 -28.58 -19.32 0.34
N GLU A 6 -29.22 -20.42 0.65
CA GLU A 6 -30.49 -20.84 0.04
C GLU A 6 -31.45 -21.34 1.11
N ASP A 7 -32.64 -20.75 1.14
CA ASP A 7 -33.78 -21.14 2.02
C ASP A 7 -33.41 -21.25 3.52
N VAL A 8 -32.72 -20.23 4.05
CA VAL A 8 -32.35 -20.16 5.45
C VAL A 8 -33.45 -19.44 6.23
N SER A 9 -34.07 -20.14 7.15
CA SER A 9 -35.12 -19.59 8.03
C SER A 9 -34.84 -19.98 9.48
N PHE A 10 -34.77 -18.99 10.38
CA PHE A 10 -34.64 -19.19 11.83
C PHE A 10 -35.16 -17.97 12.59
N GLN A 11 -35.41 -18.18 13.89
CA GLN A 11 -35.81 -17.15 14.83
C GLN A 11 -34.97 -17.26 16.09
N ILE A 12 -34.53 -16.13 16.62
CA ILE A 12 -33.74 -16.05 17.85
C ILE A 12 -34.56 -15.31 18.90
N PRO A 13 -34.98 -15.97 19.99
CA PRO A 13 -35.62 -15.32 21.12
C PRO A 13 -34.67 -14.33 21.80
N ARG A 14 -35.26 -13.35 22.49
CA ARG A 14 -34.49 -12.33 23.20
C ARG A 14 -33.73 -12.94 24.39
N GLY A 15 -32.47 -12.56 24.53
CA GLY A 15 -31.62 -13.00 25.63
C GLY A 15 -31.06 -14.41 25.50
N GLU A 16 -31.20 -15.07 24.34
CA GLU A 16 -30.60 -16.38 24.06
C GLU A 16 -29.24 -16.25 23.38
N ILE A 17 -28.37 -17.24 23.59
CA ILE A 17 -27.17 -17.46 22.79
C ILE A 17 -27.50 -18.44 21.69
N PHE A 18 -27.53 -17.98 20.46
CA PHE A 18 -27.85 -18.77 19.29
C PHE A 18 -26.60 -19.05 18.45
N GLY A 19 -26.27 -20.32 18.27
CA GLY A 19 -25.08 -20.77 17.55
C GLY A 19 -25.37 -21.12 16.09
N PHE A 20 -24.54 -20.64 15.18
CA PHE A 20 -24.53 -21.06 13.77
C PHE A 20 -23.33 -21.98 13.55
N LEU A 21 -23.56 -23.29 13.53
CA LEU A 21 -22.53 -24.30 13.41
C LEU A 21 -22.45 -24.82 11.97
N GLY A 22 -21.24 -24.88 11.42
CA GLY A 22 -20.99 -25.42 10.09
C GLY A 22 -19.57 -25.25 9.63
N SER A 23 -19.20 -25.98 8.56
CA SER A 23 -17.87 -25.91 7.96
C SER A 23 -17.59 -24.54 7.35
N ASN A 24 -16.30 -24.25 7.10
CA ASN A 24 -15.92 -23.02 6.44
C ASN A 24 -16.50 -22.96 5.02
N GLY A 25 -16.96 -21.76 4.63
CA GLY A 25 -17.59 -21.56 3.32
C GLY A 25 -19.07 -21.97 3.20
N CYS A 26 -19.72 -22.49 4.27
CA CYS A 26 -21.12 -22.89 4.20
C CYS A 26 -22.15 -21.74 4.24
N GLY A 27 -21.71 -20.46 4.30
CA GLY A 27 -22.60 -19.28 4.23
C GLY A 27 -22.83 -18.55 5.56
N LYS A 28 -22.19 -18.94 6.69
CA LYS A 28 -22.34 -18.32 8.02
C LYS A 28 -22.11 -16.79 7.98
N THR A 29 -20.94 -16.37 7.56
CA THR A 29 -20.57 -14.94 7.44
C THR A 29 -21.51 -14.17 6.50
N THR A 30 -21.94 -14.80 5.39
CA THR A 30 -22.90 -14.18 4.46
C THR A 30 -24.24 -13.91 5.16
N THR A 31 -24.77 -14.89 5.91
CA THR A 31 -26.00 -14.73 6.70
C THR A 31 -25.86 -13.61 7.74
N MET A 32 -24.73 -13.56 8.44
CA MET A 32 -24.47 -12.48 9.42
C MET A 32 -24.41 -11.10 8.78
N LYS A 33 -23.77 -10.98 7.61
CA LYS A 33 -23.74 -9.72 6.85
C LYS A 33 -25.11 -9.28 6.36
N MET A 34 -26.00 -10.22 6.05
CA MET A 34 -27.40 -9.90 5.73
C MET A 34 -28.16 -9.39 6.96
N LEU A 35 -27.96 -10.01 8.13
CA LEU A 35 -28.57 -9.57 9.39
C LEU A 35 -28.07 -8.19 9.86
N THR A 36 -26.81 -7.85 9.58
CA THR A 36 -26.25 -6.52 9.90
C THR A 36 -26.59 -5.44 8.88
N GLY A 37 -27.27 -5.79 7.78
CA GLY A 37 -27.54 -4.87 6.68
C GLY A 37 -26.33 -4.51 5.84
N LEU A 38 -25.19 -5.19 6.02
CA LEU A 38 -23.98 -5.00 5.21
C LEU A 38 -24.10 -5.63 3.82
N LEU A 39 -24.99 -6.62 3.67
CA LEU A 39 -25.27 -7.30 2.42
C LEU A 39 -26.78 -7.43 2.26
N PRO A 40 -27.40 -6.92 1.18
CA PRO A 40 -28.83 -7.11 0.95
C PRO A 40 -29.12 -8.58 0.57
N ALA A 41 -30.22 -9.14 1.06
CA ALA A 41 -30.69 -10.43 0.60
C ALA A 41 -31.22 -10.33 -0.84
N SER A 42 -30.90 -11.31 -1.70
CA SER A 42 -31.44 -11.34 -3.07
C SER A 42 -32.93 -11.69 -3.08
N VAL A 43 -33.35 -12.57 -2.16
CA VAL A 43 -34.77 -13.01 -1.97
C VAL A 43 -34.95 -13.28 -0.48
N GLY A 44 -36.17 -13.08 -0.01
CA GLY A 44 -36.53 -13.27 1.41
C GLY A 44 -36.39 -11.98 2.23
N THR A 45 -36.63 -12.07 3.54
CA THR A 45 -36.61 -10.94 4.46
C THR A 45 -35.82 -11.28 5.73
N ALA A 46 -34.96 -10.36 6.15
CA ALA A 46 -34.33 -10.39 7.47
C ALA A 46 -35.00 -9.34 8.37
N LYS A 47 -35.27 -9.69 9.62
CA LYS A 47 -35.89 -8.79 10.59
C LYS A 47 -35.10 -8.73 11.88
N LEU A 48 -34.88 -7.52 12.38
CA LEU A 48 -34.32 -7.25 13.71
C LEU A 48 -35.35 -6.43 14.50
N PHE A 49 -35.62 -6.83 15.74
CA PHE A 49 -36.61 -6.17 16.60
C PHE A 49 -38.02 -6.06 15.98
N GLY A 50 -38.37 -6.98 15.06
CA GLY A 50 -39.64 -6.96 14.33
C GLY A 50 -39.67 -6.09 13.07
N HIS A 51 -38.62 -5.29 12.81
CA HIS A 51 -38.47 -4.45 11.61
C HIS A 51 -37.58 -5.12 10.57
N GLU A 52 -37.88 -4.92 9.29
CA GLU A 52 -36.98 -5.37 8.23
C GLU A 52 -35.63 -4.66 8.34
N VAL A 53 -34.56 -5.38 8.04
CA VAL A 53 -33.19 -4.84 8.08
C VAL A 53 -33.01 -3.88 6.90
N ASP A 54 -32.95 -2.58 7.20
CA ASP A 54 -32.61 -1.52 6.25
C ASP A 54 -31.15 -1.07 6.50
N PRO A 55 -30.29 -1.12 5.47
CA PRO A 55 -28.92 -0.58 5.57
C PRO A 55 -28.85 0.89 6.00
N ASN A 56 -29.91 1.66 5.78
CA ASN A 56 -29.95 3.09 6.12
C ASN A 56 -30.56 3.36 7.51
N ASP A 57 -31.14 2.36 8.17
CA ASP A 57 -31.71 2.51 9.52
C ASP A 57 -30.61 2.55 10.57
N ILE A 58 -30.17 3.76 10.92
CA ILE A 58 -29.13 4.02 11.91
C ILE A 58 -29.57 3.62 13.31
N ASP A 59 -30.84 3.75 13.64
CA ASP A 59 -31.33 3.48 14.99
C ASP A 59 -31.36 1.98 15.30
N VAL A 60 -31.76 1.15 14.35
CA VAL A 60 -31.60 -0.32 14.45
C VAL A 60 -30.13 -0.72 14.54
N ARG A 61 -29.26 -0.11 13.72
CA ARG A 61 -27.82 -0.41 13.74
C ARG A 61 -27.14 -0.05 15.07
N ARG A 62 -27.55 1.01 15.72
CA ARG A 62 -27.04 1.41 17.05
C ARG A 62 -27.38 0.41 18.15
N ARG A 63 -28.33 -0.48 17.93
CA ARG A 63 -28.74 -1.53 18.89
C ARG A 63 -28.06 -2.86 18.62
N VAL A 64 -27.19 -2.93 17.61
CA VAL A 64 -26.47 -4.14 17.21
C VAL A 64 -24.98 -3.93 17.37
N GLY A 65 -24.33 -4.80 18.15
CA GLY A 65 -22.88 -4.94 18.19
C GLY A 65 -22.44 -6.00 17.21
N TYR A 66 -21.36 -5.75 16.47
CA TYR A 66 -20.81 -6.68 15.50
C TYR A 66 -19.32 -6.90 15.72
N MET A 67 -18.91 -8.15 15.71
CA MET A 67 -17.51 -8.55 15.77
C MET A 67 -17.20 -9.47 14.58
N SER A 68 -16.31 -9.03 13.71
CA SER A 68 -15.86 -9.80 12.55
C SER A 68 -14.82 -10.87 12.94
N GLN A 69 -14.66 -11.89 12.10
CA GLN A 69 -13.68 -12.95 12.27
C GLN A 69 -12.24 -12.40 12.32
N ALA A 70 -11.90 -11.48 11.41
CA ALA A 70 -10.61 -10.81 11.43
C ALA A 70 -10.60 -9.67 12.46
N PHE A 71 -9.46 -9.48 13.13
CA PHE A 71 -9.27 -8.34 14.01
C PHE A 71 -9.38 -7.04 13.20
N SER A 72 -10.39 -6.23 13.50
CA SER A 72 -10.77 -5.05 12.71
C SER A 72 -10.56 -3.71 13.43
N LEU A 73 -9.90 -3.73 14.59
CA LEU A 73 -9.60 -2.53 15.35
C LEU A 73 -8.27 -1.90 14.87
N TYR A 74 -8.09 -0.63 15.19
CA TYR A 74 -6.91 0.13 14.79
C TYR A 74 -5.69 -0.28 15.64
N THR A 75 -4.70 -0.88 14.99
CA THR A 75 -3.48 -1.37 15.65
C THR A 75 -2.55 -0.25 16.09
N GLU A 76 -2.66 0.94 15.48
CA GLU A 76 -1.92 2.15 15.81
C GLU A 76 -2.48 2.90 17.02
N LEU A 77 -3.69 2.55 17.46
CA LEU A 77 -4.35 3.13 18.63
C LEU A 77 -4.23 2.20 19.83
N THR A 78 -4.03 2.77 21.02
CA THR A 78 -4.05 1.99 22.27
C THR A 78 -5.42 1.38 22.54
N VAL A 79 -5.51 0.45 23.49
CA VAL A 79 -6.78 -0.11 23.97
C VAL A 79 -7.77 0.99 24.33
N ARG A 80 -7.35 1.96 25.14
CA ARG A 80 -8.16 3.13 25.54
C ARG A 80 -8.63 3.93 24.34
N GLN A 81 -7.73 4.23 23.41
CA GLN A 81 -8.06 5.03 22.23
C GLN A 81 -9.03 4.31 21.29
N ASN A 82 -8.92 2.98 21.13
CA ASN A 82 -9.89 2.20 20.38
C ASN A 82 -11.29 2.28 21.00
N LEU A 83 -11.41 2.09 22.32
CA LEU A 83 -12.68 2.22 23.02
C LEU A 83 -13.27 3.64 22.91
N GLU A 84 -12.43 4.67 23.08
CA GLU A 84 -12.86 6.07 22.96
C GLU A 84 -13.34 6.41 21.54
N LEU A 85 -12.59 5.99 20.52
CA LEU A 85 -12.96 6.21 19.12
C LEU A 85 -14.34 5.62 18.82
N HIS A 86 -14.56 4.35 19.21
CA HIS A 86 -15.83 3.70 18.93
C HIS A 86 -16.98 4.28 19.76
N ALA A 87 -16.74 4.68 21.04
CA ALA A 87 -17.73 5.39 21.82
C ALA A 87 -18.20 6.69 21.11
N ARG A 88 -17.25 7.42 20.51
CA ARG A 88 -17.57 8.63 19.72
C ARG A 88 -18.27 8.31 18.41
N LEU A 89 -17.87 7.24 17.69
CA LEU A 89 -18.53 6.80 16.45
C LEU A 89 -19.99 6.40 16.67
N PHE A 90 -20.30 5.78 17.82
CA PHE A 90 -21.66 5.46 18.21
C PHE A 90 -22.40 6.64 18.87
N ASN A 91 -21.81 7.85 18.86
CA ASN A 91 -22.39 9.08 19.42
C ASN A 91 -22.79 8.96 20.91
N LEU A 92 -21.97 8.30 21.73
CA LEU A 92 -22.15 8.34 23.16
C LEU A 92 -21.98 9.79 23.68
N PRO A 93 -22.80 10.24 24.64
CA PRO A 93 -22.62 11.56 25.26
C PRO A 93 -21.21 11.72 25.82
N PRO A 94 -20.52 12.83 25.54
CA PRO A 94 -19.13 13.03 25.94
C PRO A 94 -18.86 12.81 27.43
N GLU A 95 -19.82 13.22 28.28
CA GLU A 95 -19.77 13.05 29.73
C GLU A 95 -19.85 11.60 30.21
N LYS A 96 -20.34 10.68 29.37
CA LYS A 96 -20.46 9.25 29.67
C LYS A 96 -19.33 8.41 29.11
N ILE A 97 -18.53 8.96 28.21
CA ILE A 97 -17.49 8.18 27.50
C ILE A 97 -16.47 7.62 28.50
N SER A 98 -15.92 8.44 29.40
CA SER A 98 -14.87 8.00 30.35
C SER A 98 -15.39 6.89 31.26
N SER A 99 -16.56 7.10 31.89
CA SER A 99 -17.15 6.10 32.79
C SER A 99 -17.49 4.80 32.08
N ARG A 100 -17.93 4.87 30.81
CA ARG A 100 -18.23 3.69 30.02
C ARG A 100 -16.95 2.94 29.60
N ILE A 101 -15.87 3.64 29.28
CA ILE A 101 -14.57 3.03 29.00
C ILE A 101 -14.06 2.29 30.24
N ASP A 102 -14.13 2.91 31.42
CA ASP A 102 -13.66 2.30 32.67
C ASP A 102 -14.51 1.06 33.03
N GLU A 103 -15.83 1.11 32.81
CA GLU A 103 -16.73 -0.04 32.94
C GLU A 103 -16.33 -1.17 31.99
N MET A 104 -16.10 -0.89 30.71
CA MET A 104 -15.67 -1.88 29.73
C MET A 104 -14.29 -2.46 30.09
N ALA A 105 -13.35 -1.61 30.50
CA ALA A 105 -12.04 -2.04 30.91
C ALA A 105 -12.09 -3.04 32.11
N ALA A 106 -12.92 -2.76 33.09
CA ALA A 106 -13.10 -3.61 34.25
C ALA A 106 -13.78 -4.93 33.88
N ARG A 107 -14.86 -4.85 33.09
CA ARG A 107 -15.71 -6.00 32.73
C ARG A 107 -15.00 -7.02 31.83
N PHE A 108 -14.14 -6.53 30.91
CA PHE A 108 -13.43 -7.37 29.95
C PHE A 108 -11.97 -7.63 30.33
N ASP A 109 -11.58 -7.29 31.59
CA ASP A 109 -10.24 -7.50 32.14
C ASP A 109 -9.13 -6.83 31.30
N LEU A 110 -9.36 -5.56 30.92
CA LEU A 110 -8.46 -4.75 30.11
C LEU A 110 -7.77 -3.64 30.92
N THR A 111 -8.08 -3.48 32.20
CA THR A 111 -7.67 -2.34 33.03
C THR A 111 -6.14 -2.18 33.07
N SER A 112 -5.40 -3.27 33.14
CA SER A 112 -3.93 -3.25 33.26
C SER A 112 -3.20 -2.95 31.94
N ILE A 113 -3.92 -2.94 30.82
CA ILE A 113 -3.34 -2.87 29.45
C ILE A 113 -3.92 -1.72 28.63
N MET A 114 -4.58 -0.76 29.26
CA MET A 114 -5.29 0.34 28.57
C MET A 114 -4.39 1.19 27.67
N ASP A 115 -3.11 1.28 27.98
CA ASP A 115 -2.13 2.06 27.21
C ASP A 115 -1.31 1.18 26.23
N ALA A 116 -1.57 -0.13 26.19
CA ALA A 116 -0.90 -1.03 25.25
C ALA A 116 -1.50 -0.94 23.84
N LEU A 117 -0.67 -1.21 22.81
CA LEU A 117 -1.13 -1.36 21.44
C LEU A 117 -1.67 -2.79 21.22
N PRO A 118 -2.72 -2.98 20.40
CA PRO A 118 -3.31 -4.29 20.13
C PRO A 118 -2.32 -5.35 19.64
N ASP A 119 -1.35 -4.97 18.80
CA ASP A 119 -0.37 -5.91 18.25
C ASP A 119 0.59 -6.50 19.30
N ALA A 120 0.74 -5.82 20.43
CA ALA A 120 1.53 -6.33 21.56
C ALA A 120 0.75 -7.31 22.44
N LEU A 121 -0.55 -7.51 22.20
CA LEU A 121 -1.43 -8.31 23.04
C LEU A 121 -1.62 -9.73 22.49
N PRO A 122 -1.73 -10.73 23.37
CA PRO A 122 -2.15 -12.10 22.99
C PRO A 122 -3.53 -12.08 22.29
N LEU A 123 -3.76 -13.04 21.40
CA LEU A 123 -4.99 -13.10 20.61
C LEU A 123 -6.26 -13.13 21.49
N GLY A 124 -6.29 -13.90 22.57
CA GLY A 124 -7.45 -13.93 23.48
C GLY A 124 -7.78 -12.57 24.09
N ILE A 125 -6.77 -11.76 24.40
CA ILE A 125 -6.95 -10.39 24.90
C ILE A 125 -7.45 -9.46 23.78
N ARG A 126 -6.92 -9.61 22.57
CA ARG A 126 -7.43 -8.85 21.40
C ARG A 126 -8.91 -9.17 21.13
N GLN A 127 -9.33 -10.41 21.28
CA GLN A 127 -10.73 -10.80 21.13
C GLN A 127 -11.62 -10.19 22.23
N ARG A 128 -11.15 -10.16 23.49
CA ARG A 128 -11.85 -9.43 24.56
C ARG A 128 -11.97 -7.93 24.28
N LEU A 129 -10.93 -7.30 23.75
CA LEU A 129 -10.98 -5.91 23.33
C LEU A 129 -12.00 -5.69 22.20
N SER A 130 -12.04 -6.56 21.19
CA SER A 130 -13.00 -6.51 20.10
C SER A 130 -14.44 -6.63 20.62
N LEU A 131 -14.68 -7.53 21.58
CA LEU A 131 -15.97 -7.69 22.25
C LEU A 131 -16.33 -6.45 23.09
N ALA A 132 -15.38 -5.87 23.83
CA ALA A 132 -15.59 -4.65 24.60
C ALA A 132 -15.99 -3.47 23.71
N VAL A 133 -15.34 -3.35 22.54
CA VAL A 133 -15.69 -2.35 21.53
C VAL A 133 -17.07 -2.59 20.95
N ALA A 134 -17.44 -3.83 20.64
CA ALA A 134 -18.78 -4.18 20.18
C ALA A 134 -19.87 -3.91 21.22
N MET A 135 -19.51 -3.88 22.52
CA MET A 135 -20.40 -3.61 23.66
C MET A 135 -20.39 -2.15 24.13
N ILE A 136 -19.52 -1.29 23.62
CA ILE A 136 -19.32 0.08 24.14
C ILE A 136 -20.59 0.91 24.15
N HIS A 137 -21.46 0.71 23.17
CA HIS A 137 -22.72 1.44 22.98
C HIS A 137 -23.94 0.75 23.57
N ALA A 138 -23.75 -0.31 24.38
CA ALA A 138 -24.79 -1.10 25.04
C ALA A 138 -25.84 -1.67 24.05
N PRO A 139 -25.45 -2.51 23.09
CA PRO A 139 -26.38 -3.09 22.13
C PRO A 139 -27.33 -4.10 22.77
N ASP A 140 -28.52 -4.27 22.19
CA ASP A 140 -29.48 -5.34 22.56
C ASP A 140 -29.13 -6.69 21.90
N ILE A 141 -28.41 -6.66 20.77
CA ILE A 141 -28.01 -7.83 20.00
C ILE A 141 -26.51 -7.78 19.73
N LEU A 142 -25.82 -8.89 19.94
CA LEU A 142 -24.43 -9.12 19.52
C LEU A 142 -24.39 -10.15 18.39
N ILE A 143 -23.69 -9.82 17.31
CA ILE A 143 -23.41 -10.73 16.19
C ILE A 143 -21.90 -10.96 16.15
N LEU A 144 -21.48 -12.19 16.37
CA LEU A 144 -20.06 -12.57 16.54
C LEU A 144 -19.68 -13.63 15.50
N ASP A 145 -18.74 -13.28 14.61
CA ASP A 145 -18.29 -14.20 13.55
C ASP A 145 -17.00 -14.87 13.93
N GLU A 146 -17.07 -16.16 14.32
CA GLU A 146 -15.97 -17.01 14.78
C GLU A 146 -15.04 -16.34 15.82
N PRO A 147 -15.59 -15.79 16.92
CA PRO A 147 -14.88 -14.89 17.82
C PRO A 147 -13.70 -15.54 18.55
N THR A 148 -13.66 -16.85 18.64
CA THR A 148 -12.65 -17.62 19.38
C THR A 148 -11.73 -18.44 18.46
N SER A 149 -11.79 -18.19 17.16
CA SER A 149 -10.92 -18.88 16.19
C SER A 149 -9.44 -18.57 16.47
N GLY A 150 -8.62 -19.61 16.64
CA GLY A 150 -7.19 -19.48 16.96
C GLY A 150 -6.86 -19.10 18.42
N VAL A 151 -7.85 -18.90 19.28
CA VAL A 151 -7.66 -18.59 20.70
C VAL A 151 -7.34 -19.88 21.49
N ASP A 152 -6.41 -19.77 22.42
CA ASP A 152 -6.08 -20.88 23.32
C ASP A 152 -7.28 -21.30 24.20
N PRO A 153 -7.34 -22.57 24.65
CA PRO A 153 -8.51 -23.10 25.37
C PRO A 153 -8.87 -22.30 26.64
N VAL A 154 -7.88 -21.84 27.41
CA VAL A 154 -8.14 -21.11 28.68
C VAL A 154 -8.76 -19.75 28.40
N ALA A 155 -8.20 -19.00 27.44
CA ALA A 155 -8.74 -17.70 27.05
C ALA A 155 -10.12 -17.84 26.37
N ARG A 156 -10.36 -18.95 25.65
CA ARG A 156 -11.66 -19.30 25.06
C ARG A 156 -12.73 -19.51 26.12
N ASP A 157 -12.46 -20.32 27.14
CA ASP A 157 -13.38 -20.57 28.24
C ASP A 157 -13.75 -19.27 28.95
N GLY A 158 -12.77 -18.40 29.22
CA GLY A 158 -13.02 -17.08 29.80
C GLY A 158 -13.86 -16.18 28.90
N PHE A 159 -13.68 -16.25 27.58
CA PHE A 159 -14.49 -15.51 26.63
C PHE A 159 -15.96 -15.98 26.63
N TRP A 160 -16.21 -17.29 26.66
CA TRP A 160 -17.55 -17.87 26.73
C TRP A 160 -18.26 -17.57 28.06
N GLN A 161 -17.51 -17.49 29.17
CA GLN A 161 -18.08 -17.02 30.45
C GLN A 161 -18.62 -15.59 30.32
N ILE A 162 -17.87 -14.70 29.68
CA ILE A 162 -18.32 -13.32 29.42
C ILE A 162 -19.59 -13.31 28.57
N LEU A 163 -19.64 -14.09 27.49
CA LEU A 163 -20.85 -14.22 26.67
C LEU A 163 -22.06 -14.70 27.45
N SER A 164 -21.86 -15.70 28.30
CA SER A 164 -22.92 -16.20 29.19
C SER A 164 -23.41 -15.13 30.14
N ASP A 165 -22.53 -14.36 30.76
CA ASP A 165 -22.89 -13.25 31.64
C ASP A 165 -23.67 -12.14 30.92
N LEU A 166 -23.25 -11.78 29.70
CA LEU A 166 -23.95 -10.79 28.86
C LEU A 166 -25.39 -11.23 28.52
N SER A 167 -25.56 -12.52 28.20
CA SER A 167 -26.87 -13.08 27.87
C SER A 167 -27.77 -13.21 29.12
N ARG A 168 -27.26 -13.80 30.21
CA ARG A 168 -28.05 -14.13 31.41
C ARG A 168 -28.35 -12.91 32.31
N ASN A 169 -27.32 -12.07 32.50
CA ASN A 169 -27.43 -10.96 33.46
C ASN A 169 -27.90 -9.66 32.80
N ASP A 170 -27.48 -9.38 31.56
CA ASP A 170 -27.85 -8.16 30.84
C ASP A 170 -28.94 -8.36 29.81
N GLY A 171 -29.37 -9.61 29.55
CA GLY A 171 -30.40 -9.92 28.58
C GLY A 171 -30.05 -9.63 27.14
N VAL A 172 -28.74 -9.58 26.81
CA VAL A 172 -28.25 -9.38 25.45
C VAL A 172 -28.47 -10.65 24.63
N THR A 173 -29.07 -10.49 23.46
CA THR A 173 -29.25 -11.61 22.52
C THR A 173 -27.96 -11.80 21.73
N ILE A 174 -27.42 -13.00 21.69
CA ILE A 174 -26.13 -13.28 21.07
C ILE A 174 -26.32 -14.24 19.91
N PHE A 175 -25.87 -13.82 18.72
CA PHE A 175 -25.80 -14.66 17.54
C PHE A 175 -24.30 -14.91 17.24
N VAL A 176 -23.83 -16.16 17.40
CA VAL A 176 -22.44 -16.53 17.24
C VAL A 176 -22.25 -17.59 16.18
N SER A 177 -21.32 -17.38 15.25
CA SER A 177 -20.88 -18.45 14.34
C SER A 177 -19.68 -19.19 14.95
N THR A 178 -19.66 -20.49 14.78
CA THR A 178 -18.54 -21.33 15.17
C THR A 178 -18.44 -22.56 14.27
N HIS A 179 -17.27 -23.17 14.23
CA HIS A 179 -17.05 -24.49 13.65
C HIS A 179 -16.63 -25.51 14.73
N PHE A 180 -16.59 -25.10 16.00
CA PHE A 180 -16.25 -25.95 17.14
C PHE A 180 -17.49 -26.52 17.80
N MET A 181 -17.56 -27.85 17.93
CA MET A 181 -18.72 -28.52 18.52
C MET A 181 -18.89 -28.24 20.02
N ASN A 182 -17.79 -28.17 20.76
CA ASN A 182 -17.78 -27.81 22.18
C ASN A 182 -18.30 -26.39 22.45
N GLU A 183 -18.16 -25.46 21.53
CA GLU A 183 -18.73 -24.12 21.63
C GLU A 183 -20.22 -24.12 21.33
N ALA A 184 -20.62 -24.89 20.32
CA ALA A 184 -22.03 -25.03 19.97
C ALA A 184 -22.85 -25.65 21.11
N GLU A 185 -22.25 -26.54 21.92
CA GLU A 185 -22.90 -27.10 23.11
C GLU A 185 -23.17 -26.07 24.21
N LEU A 186 -22.46 -24.95 24.23
CA LEU A 186 -22.66 -23.85 25.19
C LEU A 186 -23.81 -22.92 24.77
N CYS A 187 -24.31 -23.03 23.54
CA CYS A 187 -25.42 -22.24 23.03
C CYS A 187 -26.76 -22.79 23.51
N ASP A 188 -27.76 -21.92 23.70
CA ASP A 188 -29.12 -22.34 24.03
C ASP A 188 -29.78 -23.08 22.89
N ARG A 189 -29.58 -22.56 21.68
CA ARG A 189 -30.04 -23.16 20.42
C ARG A 189 -28.97 -23.03 19.36
N ILE A 190 -28.97 -23.97 18.44
CA ILE A 190 -28.03 -23.99 17.30
C ILE A 190 -28.76 -24.28 16.00
N SER A 191 -28.21 -23.75 14.92
CA SER A 191 -28.55 -24.18 13.56
C SER A 191 -27.32 -24.85 12.92
N LEU A 192 -27.52 -26.05 12.42
CA LEU A 192 -26.48 -26.76 11.65
C LEU A 192 -26.59 -26.32 10.21
N MET A 193 -25.49 -25.78 9.65
CA MET A 193 -25.43 -25.24 8.31
C MET A 193 -24.48 -26.02 7.42
N HIS A 194 -24.93 -26.35 6.20
CA HIS A 194 -24.11 -26.97 5.16
C HIS A 194 -24.49 -26.48 3.78
N ALA A 195 -23.49 -26.17 2.94
CA ALA A 195 -23.65 -25.77 1.55
C ALA A 195 -24.74 -24.69 1.31
N GLY A 196 -24.79 -23.67 2.20
CA GLY A 196 -25.77 -22.59 2.10
C GLY A 196 -27.15 -22.86 2.68
N LYS A 197 -27.41 -24.06 3.24
CA LYS A 197 -28.72 -24.47 3.78
C LYS A 197 -28.64 -24.77 5.27
N VAL A 198 -29.72 -24.51 5.99
CA VAL A 198 -29.91 -24.97 7.38
C VAL A 198 -30.47 -26.38 7.35
N LEU A 199 -29.72 -27.33 7.92
CA LEU A 199 -30.13 -28.74 8.00
C LEU A 199 -31.12 -28.98 9.14
N VAL A 200 -30.85 -28.38 10.29
CA VAL A 200 -31.70 -28.47 11.49
C VAL A 200 -31.43 -27.27 12.40
N SER A 201 -32.44 -26.84 13.13
CA SER A 201 -32.35 -25.78 14.14
C SER A 201 -33.11 -26.20 15.38
N ASP A 202 -32.40 -26.40 16.49
CA ASP A 202 -33.00 -26.75 17.82
C ASP A 202 -31.95 -26.57 18.93
N THR A 203 -32.29 -26.98 20.16
CA THR A 203 -31.29 -27.09 21.25
C THR A 203 -30.26 -28.17 20.91
N PRO A 204 -28.99 -28.04 21.33
CA PRO A 204 -27.98 -29.08 21.09
C PRO A 204 -28.44 -30.46 21.53
N ARG A 205 -29.06 -30.53 22.68
CA ARG A 205 -29.59 -31.77 23.24
C ARG A 205 -30.69 -32.39 22.36
N ALA A 206 -31.67 -31.63 21.90
CA ALA A 206 -32.76 -32.13 21.04
C ALA A 206 -32.21 -32.64 19.69
N ILE A 207 -31.16 -31.98 19.15
CA ILE A 207 -30.48 -32.41 17.91
C ILE A 207 -29.83 -33.77 18.09
N MET A 208 -29.12 -34.01 19.22
CA MET A 208 -28.52 -35.27 19.54
C MET A 208 -29.58 -36.36 19.75
N GLU A 209 -30.64 -36.08 20.52
CA GLU A 209 -31.74 -37.01 20.79
C GLU A 209 -32.47 -37.48 19.52
N ARG A 210 -32.70 -36.58 18.56
CA ARG A 210 -33.36 -36.91 17.27
C ARG A 210 -32.55 -37.90 16.43
N ARG A 211 -31.24 -37.91 16.56
CA ARG A 211 -30.33 -38.84 15.85
C ARG A 211 -29.85 -39.98 16.70
N SER A 212 -30.29 -40.06 17.98
CA SER A 212 -29.79 -41.04 18.95
C SER A 212 -28.27 -41.04 19.02
N ALA A 213 -27.62 -39.87 18.83
CA ALA A 213 -26.19 -39.70 18.80
C ALA A 213 -25.68 -39.35 20.21
N PRO A 214 -24.60 -39.97 20.69
CA PRO A 214 -24.02 -39.67 21.99
C PRO A 214 -23.32 -38.32 22.07
N THR A 215 -22.90 -37.75 20.94
CA THR A 215 -22.25 -36.44 20.83
C THR A 215 -22.87 -35.57 19.75
N LEU A 216 -22.70 -34.23 19.87
CA LEU A 216 -23.16 -33.29 18.87
C LEU A 216 -22.41 -33.48 17.54
N GLU A 217 -21.15 -33.89 17.58
CA GLU A 217 -20.34 -34.20 16.40
C GLU A 217 -20.93 -35.37 15.59
N GLU A 218 -21.29 -36.46 16.24
CA GLU A 218 -21.91 -37.61 15.58
C GLU A 218 -23.30 -37.26 15.02
N ALA A 219 -24.08 -36.45 15.74
CA ALA A 219 -25.34 -35.95 15.25
C ALA A 219 -25.14 -35.08 13.98
N PHE A 220 -24.16 -34.20 13.97
CA PHE A 220 -23.82 -33.35 12.82
C PHE A 220 -23.40 -34.18 11.61
N ILE A 221 -22.54 -35.18 11.80
CA ILE A 221 -22.13 -36.11 10.73
C ILE A 221 -23.36 -36.80 10.12
N ALA A 222 -24.28 -37.33 10.97
CA ALA A 222 -25.50 -37.97 10.49
C ALA A 222 -26.41 -37.04 9.65
N TYR A 223 -26.53 -35.77 10.05
CA TYR A 223 -27.25 -34.78 9.23
C TYR A 223 -26.54 -34.46 7.93
N LEU A 224 -25.22 -34.42 7.94
CA LEU A 224 -24.42 -34.20 6.72
C LEU A 224 -24.53 -35.36 5.74
N GLU A 225 -24.45 -36.61 6.22
CA GLU A 225 -24.57 -37.80 5.38
C GLU A 225 -25.96 -37.90 4.73
N GLU A 226 -27.01 -37.56 5.45
CA GLU A 226 -28.36 -37.47 4.87
C GLU A 226 -28.46 -36.37 3.81
N ALA A 227 -27.90 -35.19 4.07
CA ALA A 227 -27.92 -34.07 3.12
C ALA A 227 -27.12 -34.39 1.84
N ILE A 228 -26.00 -35.11 1.96
CA ILE A 228 -25.15 -35.53 0.83
C ILE A 228 -25.74 -36.74 0.11
N GLY A 229 -26.30 -37.72 0.86
CA GLY A 229 -26.87 -38.94 0.33
C GLY A 229 -28.16 -38.72 -0.50
N GLY A 230 -28.85 -37.59 -0.33
CA GLY A 230 -29.97 -37.15 -1.14
C GLY A 230 -29.60 -36.59 -2.54
N GLN A 231 -28.32 -36.37 -2.81
CA GLN A 231 -27.80 -35.96 -4.11
C GLN A 231 -26.95 -37.10 -4.68
N SER A 232 -27.57 -37.98 -5.47
CA SER A 232 -26.90 -39.05 -6.17
C SER A 232 -25.93 -38.48 -7.19
N SER A 233 -24.67 -38.31 -6.82
CA SER A 233 -23.54 -38.16 -7.73
C SER A 233 -22.66 -39.41 -7.65
N PRO A 234 -22.10 -39.95 -8.73
CA PRO A 234 -21.45 -41.26 -8.75
C PRO A 234 -20.25 -41.28 -7.79
N ALA A 235 -20.26 -42.31 -6.94
CA ALA A 235 -19.32 -42.55 -5.88
C ALA A 235 -17.84 -42.49 -6.34
N ALA A 236 -17.08 -41.65 -5.71
CA ALA A 236 -15.65 -41.87 -5.57
C ALA A 236 -15.45 -43.01 -4.55
N PRO A 237 -14.54 -43.98 -4.78
CA PRO A 237 -14.35 -45.11 -3.91
C PRO A 237 -13.87 -44.69 -2.50
N PRO A 238 -14.28 -45.39 -1.45
CA PRO A 238 -13.93 -45.05 -0.07
C PRO A 238 -12.43 -45.15 0.15
N PRO A 239 -11.84 -44.31 1.02
CA PRO A 239 -10.45 -44.43 1.38
C PRO A 239 -10.27 -45.71 2.21
N THR A 240 -9.61 -46.68 1.65
CA THR A 240 -9.21 -47.93 2.32
C THR A 240 -8.38 -47.59 3.54
N GLN A 241 -8.81 -48.08 4.70
CA GLN A 241 -8.03 -48.10 5.94
C GLN A 241 -6.65 -48.71 5.65
N ARG A 242 -5.62 -47.90 5.82
CA ARG A 242 -4.25 -48.42 5.84
C ARG A 242 -3.94 -48.90 7.22
N GLU A 243 -4.00 -50.23 7.41
CA GLU A 243 -3.35 -50.91 8.49
C GLU A 243 -1.85 -50.56 8.48
N ALA A 244 -1.33 -50.30 9.68
CA ALA A 244 0.09 -50.13 9.91
C ALA A 244 0.79 -51.45 9.65
N VAL A 245 1.57 -51.55 8.58
CA VAL A 245 2.58 -52.60 8.39
C VAL A 245 3.94 -51.91 8.34
N ASP A 246 4.75 -52.26 9.33
CA ASP A 246 6.16 -51.96 9.43
C ASP A 246 6.94 -52.42 8.19
N GLY A 247 7.80 -51.56 7.69
CA GLY A 247 9.05 -51.93 7.02
C GLY A 247 8.97 -52.40 5.57
N ALA A 248 8.75 -51.50 4.62
CA ALA A 248 9.34 -51.65 3.28
C ALA A 248 9.47 -50.29 2.61
N ALA A 249 10.65 -50.02 2.09
CA ALA A 249 11.02 -48.80 1.40
C ALA A 249 10.03 -48.46 0.26
N SER A 250 9.36 -47.35 0.37
CA SER A 250 8.56 -46.77 -0.75
C SER A 250 9.47 -46.45 -1.94
N PRO A 251 9.07 -46.80 -3.17
CA PRO A 251 9.78 -46.35 -4.37
C PRO A 251 9.72 -44.80 -4.36
N GLN A 252 10.87 -44.17 -4.30
CA GLN A 252 11.00 -42.74 -4.57
C GLN A 252 10.36 -42.44 -5.91
N ALA A 253 9.25 -41.72 -5.88
CA ALA A 253 8.72 -41.10 -7.06
C ALA A 253 9.85 -40.24 -7.63
N ALA A 254 10.26 -40.52 -8.87
CA ALA A 254 11.26 -39.77 -9.60
C ALA A 254 10.92 -38.27 -9.49
N PRO A 255 11.89 -37.41 -9.21
CA PRO A 255 11.63 -35.97 -9.19
C PRO A 255 11.17 -35.59 -10.59
N SER A 256 9.86 -35.30 -10.74
CA SER A 256 9.38 -34.63 -11.94
C SER A 256 10.20 -33.36 -12.04
N THR A 257 10.99 -33.23 -13.10
CA THR A 257 11.69 -32.01 -13.46
C THR A 257 10.64 -30.93 -13.68
N ARG A 258 10.24 -30.29 -12.59
CA ARG A 258 9.38 -29.09 -12.67
C ARG A 258 10.22 -28.04 -13.35
N SER A 259 9.89 -27.73 -14.60
CA SER A 259 10.46 -26.58 -15.27
C SER A 259 10.30 -25.38 -14.33
N ALA A 260 11.41 -24.73 -14.01
CA ALA A 260 11.41 -23.52 -13.14
C ALA A 260 10.56 -22.40 -13.76
N PHE A 261 10.29 -22.47 -15.07
CA PHE A 261 9.51 -21.50 -15.81
C PHE A 261 8.37 -22.22 -16.56
N ASP A 262 7.12 -21.97 -16.13
CA ASP A 262 5.91 -22.44 -16.81
C ASP A 262 5.11 -21.22 -17.29
N PRO A 263 5.06 -20.96 -18.62
CA PRO A 263 4.37 -19.80 -19.17
C PRO A 263 2.86 -19.81 -18.90
N ARG A 264 2.24 -20.99 -18.71
CA ARG A 264 0.81 -21.10 -18.37
C ARG A 264 0.54 -20.61 -16.94
N ARG A 265 1.41 -20.94 -16.00
CA ARG A 265 1.33 -20.42 -14.63
C ARG A 265 1.54 -18.91 -14.61
N MET A 266 2.56 -18.41 -15.32
CA MET A 266 2.81 -16.98 -15.43
C MET A 266 1.59 -16.24 -15.99
N PHE A 267 0.96 -16.77 -17.04
CA PHE A 267 -0.23 -16.17 -17.63
C PHE A 267 -1.43 -16.19 -16.66
N ALA A 268 -1.63 -17.29 -15.91
CA ALA A 268 -2.69 -17.39 -14.91
C ALA A 268 -2.53 -16.35 -13.79
N TYR A 269 -1.30 -16.15 -13.29
CA TYR A 269 -1.01 -15.10 -12.31
C TYR A 269 -1.22 -13.69 -12.89
N SER A 270 -0.74 -13.45 -14.11
CA SER A 270 -0.94 -12.17 -14.79
C SER A 270 -2.42 -11.84 -15.00
N GLN A 271 -3.23 -12.85 -15.34
CA GLN A 271 -4.68 -12.70 -15.50
C GLN A 271 -5.36 -12.41 -14.16
N ARG A 272 -4.94 -13.06 -13.08
CA ARG A 272 -5.43 -12.79 -11.73
C ARG A 272 -5.14 -11.34 -11.33
N GLU A 273 -3.89 -10.90 -11.46
CA GLU A 273 -3.48 -9.52 -11.15
C GLU A 273 -4.24 -8.47 -11.99
N ALA A 274 -4.44 -8.76 -13.28
CA ALA A 274 -5.21 -7.86 -14.15
C ALA A 274 -6.68 -7.76 -13.71
N LEU A 275 -7.28 -8.85 -13.23
CA LEU A 275 -8.64 -8.86 -12.71
C LEU A 275 -8.73 -8.13 -11.36
N GLU A 276 -7.75 -8.28 -10.48
CA GLU A 276 -7.66 -7.55 -9.21
C GLU A 276 -7.51 -6.05 -9.47
N LEU A 277 -6.61 -5.66 -10.36
CA LEU A 277 -6.42 -4.25 -10.74
C LEU A 277 -7.71 -3.64 -11.35
N ARG A 278 -8.45 -4.41 -12.14
CA ARG A 278 -9.74 -3.98 -12.69
C ARG A 278 -10.82 -3.81 -11.63
N ARG A 279 -10.76 -4.58 -10.53
CA ARG A 279 -11.72 -4.51 -9.41
C ARG A 279 -11.39 -3.40 -8.42
N ASP A 280 -10.15 -2.90 -8.42
CA ASP A 280 -9.70 -1.77 -7.61
C ASP A 280 -9.42 -0.55 -8.50
N PRO A 281 -10.45 0.28 -8.77
CA PRO A 281 -10.32 1.43 -9.67
C PRO A 281 -9.33 2.49 -9.14
N ILE A 282 -9.12 2.57 -7.83
CA ILE A 282 -8.17 3.51 -7.23
C ILE A 282 -6.74 3.09 -7.55
N ARG A 283 -6.41 1.80 -7.41
CA ARG A 283 -5.10 1.26 -7.78
C ARG A 283 -4.84 1.35 -9.27
N ALA A 284 -5.83 1.02 -10.09
CA ALA A 284 -5.72 1.14 -11.55
C ALA A 284 -5.45 2.59 -11.97
N LEU A 285 -6.17 3.54 -11.37
CA LEU A 285 -5.98 4.96 -11.62
C LEU A 285 -4.58 5.43 -11.20
N LEU A 286 -4.12 5.07 -9.99
CA LEU A 286 -2.80 5.44 -9.50
C LEU A 286 -1.67 4.79 -10.31
N ALA A 287 -1.81 3.54 -10.73
CA ALA A 287 -0.82 2.87 -11.56
C ALA A 287 -0.65 3.54 -12.93
N ILE A 288 -1.74 3.94 -13.57
CA ILE A 288 -1.70 4.56 -14.91
C ILE A 288 -1.41 6.04 -14.79
N LEU A 289 -2.24 6.78 -14.04
CA LEU A 289 -2.13 8.24 -13.92
C LEU A 289 -0.88 8.66 -13.17
N GLY A 290 -0.50 7.92 -12.11
CA GLY A 290 0.73 8.16 -11.36
C GLY A 290 1.97 8.03 -12.23
N SER A 291 2.03 7.03 -13.10
CA SER A 291 3.11 6.82 -14.06
C SER A 291 3.19 7.97 -15.07
N VAL A 292 2.05 8.40 -15.60
CA VAL A 292 1.98 9.53 -16.54
C VAL A 292 2.40 10.84 -15.87
N ILE A 293 1.89 11.12 -14.67
CA ILE A 293 2.27 12.33 -13.91
C ILE A 293 3.77 12.32 -13.61
N LEU A 294 4.30 11.17 -13.15
CA LEU A 294 5.72 11.06 -12.82
C LEU A 294 6.60 11.23 -14.06
N MET A 295 6.18 10.70 -15.21
CA MET A 295 6.86 10.91 -16.49
C MET A 295 6.89 12.41 -16.86
N PHE A 296 5.79 13.14 -16.70
CA PHE A 296 5.76 14.57 -16.94
C PHE A 296 6.63 15.34 -15.95
N VAL A 297 6.54 15.03 -14.66
CA VAL A 297 7.34 15.72 -13.62
C VAL A 297 8.83 15.48 -13.82
N ILE A 298 9.27 14.27 -14.11
CA ILE A 298 10.68 13.97 -14.34
C ILE A 298 11.12 14.51 -15.71
N GLY A 299 10.32 14.33 -16.76
CA GLY A 299 10.66 14.75 -18.12
C GLY A 299 10.77 16.26 -18.29
N TYR A 300 9.90 17.02 -17.65
CA TYR A 300 9.95 18.48 -17.70
C TYR A 300 10.64 19.14 -16.50
N GLY A 301 10.66 18.46 -15.34
CA GLY A 301 11.24 19.00 -14.12
C GLY A 301 12.77 18.89 -14.07
N ILE A 302 13.36 17.91 -14.76
CA ILE A 302 14.82 17.75 -14.82
C ILE A 302 15.30 18.39 -16.12
N ASN A 303 15.68 19.67 -16.04
CA ASN A 303 16.32 20.39 -17.12
C ASN A 303 17.83 20.37 -16.89
N MET A 304 18.57 19.70 -17.80
CA MET A 304 20.03 19.70 -17.84
C MET A 304 20.58 20.74 -18.83
N ASP A 305 19.71 21.52 -19.48
CA ASP A 305 20.15 22.55 -20.40
C ASP A 305 20.81 23.70 -19.62
N VAL A 306 22.03 23.98 -20.00
CA VAL A 306 22.86 25.00 -19.34
C VAL A 306 22.77 26.27 -20.19
N GLU A 307 21.67 27.01 -20.03
CA GLU A 307 21.45 28.31 -20.69
C GLU A 307 21.41 29.43 -19.64
N ASN A 308 21.61 30.67 -20.11
CA ASN A 308 21.58 31.88 -19.29
C ASN A 308 22.55 31.84 -18.09
N LEU A 309 23.75 31.31 -18.31
CA LEU A 309 24.81 31.30 -17.31
C LEU A 309 25.21 32.72 -16.98
N SER A 310 25.05 33.11 -15.72
CA SER A 310 25.51 34.43 -15.27
C SER A 310 27.04 34.47 -15.25
N PHE A 311 27.61 35.46 -15.92
CA PHE A 311 29.03 35.71 -15.86
C PHE A 311 29.38 37.17 -15.61
N ALA A 312 30.56 37.43 -15.07
CA ALA A 312 31.08 38.78 -14.94
C ALA A 312 32.59 38.76 -15.14
N VAL A 313 33.17 39.88 -15.46
CA VAL A 313 34.59 40.03 -15.80
C VAL A 313 35.24 40.96 -14.80
N LEU A 314 36.41 40.54 -14.29
CA LEU A 314 37.39 41.36 -13.61
C LEU A 314 38.43 41.81 -14.68
N ASP A 315 38.16 42.89 -15.39
CA ASP A 315 39.06 43.43 -16.40
C ASP A 315 40.06 44.35 -15.75
N ARG A 316 41.35 43.89 -15.73
CA ARG A 316 42.48 44.65 -15.17
C ARG A 316 43.31 45.32 -16.27
N ASP A 317 42.96 45.12 -17.56
CA ASP A 317 43.64 45.68 -18.69
C ASP A 317 42.97 46.94 -19.26
N ASP A 318 41.63 46.94 -19.22
CA ASP A 318 40.74 48.04 -19.67
C ASP A 318 41.07 48.54 -21.08
N THR A 319 41.47 47.65 -21.98
CA THR A 319 41.76 47.94 -23.37
C THR A 319 40.61 47.61 -24.31
N THR A 320 40.74 48.04 -25.59
CA THR A 320 39.76 47.63 -26.62
C THR A 320 39.80 46.12 -26.88
N VAL A 321 40.95 45.47 -26.68
CA VAL A 321 41.14 44.02 -26.88
C VAL A 321 40.49 43.23 -25.77
N SER A 322 40.61 43.69 -24.50
CA SER A 322 39.93 43.06 -23.38
C SER A 322 38.42 43.16 -23.47
N ARG A 323 37.89 44.33 -23.90
CA ARG A 323 36.45 44.53 -24.13
C ARG A 323 35.95 43.67 -25.28
N ASP A 324 36.70 43.55 -26.38
CA ASP A 324 36.34 42.68 -27.50
C ASP A 324 36.23 41.21 -27.07
N TYR A 325 37.15 40.75 -26.25
CA TYR A 325 37.10 39.42 -25.66
C TYR A 325 35.86 39.21 -24.80
N THR A 326 35.53 40.16 -23.94
CA THR A 326 34.30 40.13 -23.09
C THR A 326 33.03 40.12 -23.97
N LEU A 327 32.96 40.96 -24.98
CA LEU A 327 31.83 41.04 -25.91
C LEU A 327 31.61 39.73 -26.68
N GLN A 328 32.68 39.00 -27.02
CA GLN A 328 32.62 37.71 -27.69
C GLN A 328 31.87 36.68 -26.81
N ILE A 329 32.09 36.71 -25.50
CA ILE A 329 31.44 35.82 -24.55
C ILE A 329 30.02 36.29 -24.27
N ALA A 330 29.81 37.58 -24.08
CA ALA A 330 28.49 38.20 -23.88
C ALA A 330 27.54 37.98 -25.07
N GLY A 331 28.07 37.96 -26.29
CA GLY A 331 27.31 37.69 -27.52
C GLY A 331 26.86 36.23 -27.69
N SER A 332 27.22 35.34 -26.80
CA SER A 332 26.81 33.94 -26.86
C SER A 332 25.43 33.74 -26.21
N ARG A 333 24.63 32.82 -26.76
CA ARG A 333 23.32 32.46 -26.20
C ARG A 333 23.41 31.78 -24.81
N TYR A 334 24.59 31.32 -24.43
CA TYR A 334 24.78 30.55 -23.21
C TYR A 334 25.07 31.43 -22.00
N PHE A 335 25.57 32.66 -22.20
CA PHE A 335 26.02 33.51 -21.12
C PHE A 335 25.24 34.83 -21.05
N THR A 336 24.92 35.23 -19.83
CA THR A 336 24.31 36.55 -19.54
C THR A 336 25.28 37.33 -18.69
N GLU A 337 25.74 38.49 -19.25
CA GLU A 337 26.67 39.38 -18.57
C GLU A 337 26.02 40.07 -17.38
N LYS A 338 26.70 40.08 -16.26
CA LYS A 338 26.38 40.82 -15.04
C LYS A 338 27.34 42.00 -14.85
N ALA A 339 27.04 42.87 -13.88
CA ALA A 339 27.90 43.99 -13.55
C ALA A 339 29.38 43.54 -13.38
N PRO A 340 30.36 44.29 -13.87
CA PRO A 340 31.78 43.99 -13.76
C PRO A 340 32.18 43.71 -12.30
N ILE A 341 33.15 42.83 -12.09
CA ILE A 341 33.74 42.53 -10.80
C ILE A 341 34.75 43.63 -10.45
N THR A 342 34.65 44.15 -9.23
CA THR A 342 35.55 45.25 -8.82
C THR A 342 36.87 44.74 -8.23
N ASP A 343 36.84 43.66 -7.48
CA ASP A 343 37.99 43.04 -6.82
C ASP A 343 37.77 41.57 -6.50
N TYR A 344 38.78 40.90 -5.97
CA TYR A 344 38.66 39.47 -5.59
C TYR A 344 37.68 39.22 -4.44
N SER A 345 37.46 40.18 -3.55
CA SER A 345 36.49 40.00 -2.47
C SER A 345 35.06 40.05 -3.01
N ASP A 346 34.81 40.88 -4.02
CA ASP A 346 33.54 40.89 -4.75
C ASP A 346 33.33 39.63 -5.57
N LEU A 347 34.41 39.13 -6.21
CA LEU A 347 34.39 37.82 -6.94
C LEU A 347 33.97 36.68 -6.00
N ASP A 348 34.69 36.53 -4.89
CA ASP A 348 34.43 35.44 -3.92
C ASP A 348 33.02 35.52 -3.33
N ARG A 349 32.56 36.72 -2.97
CA ARG A 349 31.22 36.93 -2.44
C ARG A 349 30.13 36.56 -3.44
N ARG A 350 30.26 36.98 -4.69
CA ARG A 350 29.25 36.74 -5.74
C ARG A 350 29.23 35.30 -6.21
N MET A 351 30.41 34.64 -6.25
CA MET A 351 30.51 33.21 -6.54
C MET A 351 29.92 32.38 -5.40
N SER A 352 30.24 32.67 -4.14
CA SER A 352 29.73 31.94 -2.98
C SER A 352 28.20 32.11 -2.79
N ASN A 353 27.64 33.23 -3.20
CA ASN A 353 26.20 33.48 -3.18
C ASN A 353 25.46 32.86 -4.38
N GLY A 354 26.17 32.22 -5.31
CA GLY A 354 25.56 31.63 -6.52
C GLY A 354 25.07 32.68 -7.54
N GLU A 355 25.49 33.96 -7.42
CA GLU A 355 25.13 35.00 -8.36
C GLU A 355 25.80 34.81 -9.70
N LEU A 356 27.04 34.30 -9.70
CA LEU A 356 27.86 34.04 -10.87
C LEU A 356 28.10 32.57 -11.07
N SER A 357 27.92 32.07 -12.27
CA SER A 357 28.34 30.72 -12.70
C SER A 357 29.75 30.72 -13.28
N LEU A 358 30.22 31.86 -13.75
CA LEU A 358 31.55 32.07 -14.32
C LEU A 358 32.05 33.47 -13.97
N ALA A 359 33.28 33.55 -13.50
CA ALA A 359 34.02 34.83 -13.43
C ALA A 359 35.27 34.75 -14.30
N LEU A 360 35.52 35.75 -15.08
CA LEU A 360 36.68 35.86 -15.94
C LEU A 360 37.63 36.94 -15.42
N GLU A 361 38.89 36.64 -15.32
CA GLU A 361 39.93 37.61 -14.95
C GLU A 361 40.84 37.85 -16.15
N ILE A 362 40.84 39.07 -16.62
CA ILE A 362 41.73 39.53 -17.69
C ILE A 362 42.94 40.24 -17.03
N PRO A 363 44.16 39.72 -17.19
CA PRO A 363 45.33 40.28 -16.53
C PRO A 363 45.74 41.63 -17.14
N PRO A 364 46.47 42.49 -16.37
CA PRO A 364 46.99 43.76 -16.88
C PRO A 364 48.02 43.52 -17.96
N GLY A 365 47.97 44.29 -19.03
CA GLY A 365 48.83 44.17 -20.21
C GLY A 365 48.37 43.16 -21.26
N PHE A 366 47.16 42.59 -21.09
CA PHE A 366 46.58 41.58 -21.99
C PHE A 366 46.59 42.03 -23.46
N GLY A 367 46.04 43.20 -23.77
CA GLY A 367 45.97 43.70 -25.15
C GLY A 367 47.36 43.89 -25.77
N ARG A 368 48.32 44.41 -24.99
CA ARG A 368 49.72 44.59 -25.44
C ARG A 368 50.40 43.27 -25.75
N ASP A 369 50.20 42.28 -24.89
CA ASP A 369 50.92 41.00 -25.00
C ASP A 369 50.31 40.12 -26.11
N VAL A 370 48.96 40.21 -26.30
CA VAL A 370 48.28 39.62 -27.47
C VAL A 370 48.81 40.24 -28.78
N ALA A 371 48.91 41.57 -28.84
CA ALA A 371 49.43 42.23 -30.04
C ALA A 371 50.88 41.86 -30.37
N ARG A 372 51.67 41.43 -29.37
CA ARG A 372 53.06 41.00 -29.52
C ARG A 372 53.23 39.51 -29.74
N GLY A 373 52.12 38.74 -29.78
CA GLY A 373 52.12 37.29 -29.92
C GLY A 373 52.75 36.57 -28.72
N ARG A 374 52.67 37.14 -27.50
CA ARG A 374 53.15 36.53 -26.28
C ARG A 374 52.06 35.66 -25.66
N ASP A 375 52.46 34.64 -24.91
CA ASP A 375 51.54 33.80 -24.14
C ASP A 375 50.90 34.64 -23.03
N VAL A 376 49.58 34.57 -22.94
CA VAL A 376 48.74 35.25 -21.91
C VAL A 376 47.79 34.25 -21.30
N GLU A 377 47.72 34.21 -19.98
CA GLU A 377 46.74 33.43 -19.23
C GLU A 377 45.54 34.29 -18.83
N ILE A 378 44.32 33.81 -19.13
CA ILE A 378 43.09 34.37 -18.63
C ILE A 378 42.56 33.49 -17.55
N GLY A 379 42.27 34.02 -16.37
CA GLY A 379 41.66 33.29 -15.26
C GLY A 379 40.20 33.02 -15.55
N ALA A 380 39.78 31.77 -15.38
CA ALA A 380 38.36 31.38 -15.43
C ALA A 380 37.96 30.66 -14.13
N TRP A 381 37.14 31.30 -13.34
CA TRP A 381 36.61 30.81 -12.09
C TRP A 381 35.21 30.28 -12.34
N VAL A 382 34.98 28.98 -12.13
CA VAL A 382 33.68 28.31 -12.42
C VAL A 382 33.10 27.80 -11.13
N ASP A 383 31.78 27.97 -10.96
CA ASP A 383 31.04 27.41 -9.83
C ASP A 383 31.08 25.87 -9.89
N GLY A 384 31.79 25.28 -8.92
CA GLY A 384 31.98 23.82 -8.81
C GLY A 384 30.91 23.11 -7.99
N ALA A 385 29.88 23.77 -7.50
CA ALA A 385 28.83 23.17 -6.67
C ALA A 385 28.08 22.03 -7.41
N MET A 386 27.98 22.15 -8.74
CA MET A 386 27.42 21.11 -9.61
C MET A 386 28.46 20.69 -10.68
N PRO A 387 29.18 19.58 -10.48
CA PRO A 387 30.30 19.18 -11.36
C PRO A 387 29.96 19.10 -12.85
N ALA A 388 28.82 18.49 -13.19
CA ALA A 388 28.36 18.38 -14.58
C ALA A 388 28.13 19.75 -15.24
N ARG A 389 27.56 20.70 -14.49
CA ARG A 389 27.35 22.08 -14.95
C ARG A 389 28.67 22.81 -15.10
N ALA A 390 29.60 22.63 -14.15
CA ALA A 390 30.94 23.22 -14.21
C ALA A 390 31.72 22.75 -15.44
N GLU A 391 31.69 21.45 -15.78
CA GLU A 391 32.32 20.92 -16.99
C GLU A 391 31.73 21.53 -18.27
N THR A 392 30.39 21.68 -18.30
CA THR A 392 29.72 22.31 -19.47
C THR A 392 30.12 23.77 -19.61
N VAL A 393 30.16 24.56 -18.54
CA VAL A 393 30.62 25.95 -18.53
C VAL A 393 32.05 26.05 -19.04
N LEU A 394 32.94 25.19 -18.53
CA LEU A 394 34.32 25.15 -18.93
C LEU A 394 34.49 24.80 -20.43
N GLY A 395 33.69 23.85 -20.92
CA GLY A 395 33.62 23.48 -22.33
C GLY A 395 33.25 24.68 -23.22
N TYR A 396 32.19 25.45 -22.81
CA TYR A 396 31.79 26.66 -23.55
C TYR A 396 32.86 27.73 -23.54
N VAL A 397 33.45 28.01 -22.38
CA VAL A 397 34.53 29.01 -22.26
C VAL A 397 35.69 28.64 -23.15
N ARG A 398 36.16 27.40 -23.13
CA ARG A 398 37.25 26.91 -23.99
C ARG A 398 36.91 27.06 -25.48
N GLY A 399 35.71 26.66 -25.88
CA GLY A 399 35.26 26.76 -27.26
C GLY A 399 35.24 28.22 -27.77
N MET A 400 34.71 29.15 -26.96
CA MET A 400 34.66 30.55 -27.32
C MET A 400 36.05 31.21 -27.31
N HIS A 401 36.88 30.87 -26.34
CA HIS A 401 38.29 31.29 -26.30
C HIS A 401 39.02 30.85 -27.55
N GLN A 402 38.88 29.60 -27.95
CA GLN A 402 39.52 29.08 -29.17
C GLN A 402 39.01 29.80 -30.43
N THR A 403 37.73 30.11 -30.49
CA THR A 403 37.12 30.87 -31.61
C THR A 403 37.68 32.29 -31.68
N TRP A 404 37.78 32.95 -30.51
CA TRP A 404 38.36 34.31 -30.45
C TRP A 404 39.81 34.32 -30.85
N LEU A 405 40.63 33.36 -30.34
CA LEU A 405 42.04 33.27 -30.76
C LEU A 405 42.21 33.05 -32.26
N THR A 406 41.37 32.22 -32.86
CA THR A 406 41.39 31.95 -34.30
C THR A 406 41.04 33.21 -35.08
N GLN A 407 40.03 33.98 -34.62
CA GLN A 407 39.66 35.22 -35.24
C GLN A 407 40.78 36.28 -35.14
N LYS A 408 41.36 36.44 -33.95
CA LYS A 408 42.49 37.38 -33.76
C LYS A 408 43.74 37.00 -34.56
N ALA A 409 44.06 35.71 -34.65
CA ALA A 409 45.16 35.23 -35.49
C ALA A 409 44.92 35.58 -36.97
N ARG A 410 43.69 35.44 -37.48
CA ARG A 410 43.35 35.85 -38.85
C ARG A 410 43.47 37.36 -39.06
N GLU A 411 43.03 38.15 -38.07
CA GLU A 411 43.14 39.63 -38.15
C GLU A 411 44.63 40.08 -38.19
N LEU A 412 45.50 39.44 -37.41
CA LEU A 412 46.89 39.84 -37.28
C LEU A 412 47.84 39.26 -38.38
N TYR A 413 47.57 38.02 -38.80
CA TYR A 413 48.48 37.28 -39.69
C TYR A 413 47.84 36.88 -41.02
N GLY A 414 46.58 37.26 -41.27
CA GLY A 414 45.84 36.91 -42.48
C GLY A 414 45.42 35.44 -42.53
N ASP A 415 44.89 34.99 -43.67
CA ASP A 415 44.37 33.61 -43.83
C ASP A 415 45.48 32.52 -43.74
N ALA A 416 46.77 32.92 -43.83
CA ALA A 416 47.90 32.01 -43.64
C ALA A 416 48.02 31.44 -42.19
N ALA A 417 47.40 32.12 -41.22
CA ALA A 417 47.42 31.66 -39.82
C ALA A 417 46.56 30.40 -39.56
N THR A 418 45.86 29.94 -40.58
CA THR A 418 44.98 28.74 -40.45
C THR A 418 45.62 27.42 -40.94
N ILE A 419 46.91 27.45 -41.37
CA ILE A 419 47.60 26.27 -41.81
C ILE A 419 47.97 25.40 -40.58
N GLY A 420 47.18 24.40 -40.34
CA GLY A 420 47.45 23.38 -39.27
C GLY A 420 46.31 23.15 -38.26
N GLN A 421 45.19 23.89 -38.32
CA GLN A 421 44.05 23.63 -37.43
C GLN A 421 43.11 22.56 -38.04
N PHE A 422 43.16 21.36 -37.47
CA PHE A 422 42.11 20.36 -37.73
C PHE A 422 40.86 20.76 -36.95
N GLN A 423 39.81 21.18 -37.64
CA GLN A 423 38.48 21.38 -37.03
C GLN A 423 37.76 20.04 -36.98
N ILE A 424 37.51 19.55 -35.79
CA ILE A 424 36.58 18.43 -35.60
C ILE A 424 35.16 19.00 -35.65
N ALA A 425 34.46 18.81 -36.77
CA ALA A 425 33.03 19.14 -36.84
C ALA A 425 32.22 18.09 -36.12
N ILE A 426 31.87 18.34 -34.86
CA ILE A 426 31.02 17.46 -34.07
C ILE A 426 29.58 17.65 -34.58
N ARG A 427 28.95 16.56 -35.06
CA ARG A 427 27.58 16.53 -35.50
C ARG A 427 26.77 15.56 -34.60
N TYR A 428 25.92 16.08 -33.78
CA TYR A 428 24.96 15.26 -33.02
C TYR A 428 23.85 14.77 -33.96
N ARG A 429 23.69 13.44 -34.09
CA ARG A 429 22.81 12.87 -35.12
C ARG A 429 21.36 12.75 -34.66
N TYR A 430 21.11 12.43 -33.38
CA TYR A 430 19.77 12.13 -32.85
C TYR A 430 19.20 13.27 -32.01
N ASN A 431 20.03 14.13 -31.47
CA ASN A 431 19.65 15.32 -30.71
C ASN A 431 20.55 16.48 -31.11
N PRO A 432 20.34 17.11 -32.29
CA PRO A 432 21.21 18.15 -32.79
C PRO A 432 21.27 19.41 -31.91
N GLY A 433 20.19 19.68 -31.18
CA GLY A 433 20.08 20.79 -30.24
C GLY A 433 20.66 20.49 -28.85
N VAL A 434 21.02 19.25 -28.59
CA VAL A 434 21.45 18.75 -27.25
C VAL A 434 20.39 19.14 -26.17
N GLU A 435 19.11 19.03 -26.52
CA GLU A 435 18.02 19.36 -25.62
C GLU A 435 17.80 18.25 -24.59
N SER A 436 17.69 18.63 -23.32
CA SER A 436 17.51 17.71 -22.21
C SER A 436 16.24 16.89 -22.33
N LEU A 437 15.15 17.49 -22.80
CA LEU A 437 13.87 16.83 -22.93
C LEU A 437 13.93 15.62 -23.89
N ILE A 438 14.63 15.79 -25.04
CA ILE A 438 14.77 14.74 -26.06
C ILE A 438 15.61 13.55 -25.55
N ALA A 439 16.54 13.81 -24.62
CA ALA A 439 17.37 12.77 -24.01
C ALA A 439 16.70 12.12 -22.79
N MET A 440 16.07 12.92 -21.93
CA MET A 440 15.54 12.47 -20.64
C MET A 440 14.24 11.66 -20.77
N VAL A 441 13.31 12.07 -21.63
CA VAL A 441 12.02 11.36 -21.76
C VAL A 441 12.20 9.91 -22.20
N PRO A 442 13.00 9.58 -23.23
CA PRO A 442 13.26 8.18 -23.58
C PRO A 442 13.98 7.37 -22.51
N ALA A 443 14.81 8.01 -21.64
CA ALA A 443 15.51 7.36 -20.56
C ALA A 443 14.56 7.06 -19.36
N VAL A 444 13.61 7.95 -19.09
CA VAL A 444 12.66 7.82 -17.97
C VAL A 444 11.59 6.77 -18.25
N ILE A 445 11.17 6.60 -19.51
CA ILE A 445 10.15 5.59 -19.88
C ILE A 445 10.55 4.17 -19.43
N PRO A 446 11.72 3.62 -19.81
CA PRO A 446 12.14 2.30 -19.36
C PRO A 446 12.30 2.20 -17.84
N LEU A 447 12.80 3.26 -17.19
CA LEU A 447 12.92 3.32 -15.73
C LEU A 447 11.57 3.16 -15.05
N LEU A 448 10.56 3.89 -15.48
CA LEU A 448 9.21 3.81 -14.91
C LEU A 448 8.53 2.48 -15.22
N LEU A 449 8.71 1.93 -16.44
CA LEU A 449 8.21 0.62 -16.82
C LEU A 449 8.82 -0.52 -16.02
N MET A 450 10.02 -0.32 -15.47
CA MET A 450 10.68 -1.30 -14.62
C MET A 450 10.31 -1.13 -13.14
N LEU A 451 10.24 0.10 -12.66
CA LEU A 451 10.06 0.42 -11.24
C LEU A 451 8.60 0.17 -10.78
N ILE A 452 7.61 0.60 -11.55
CA ILE A 452 6.20 0.51 -11.15
C ILE A 452 5.70 -0.94 -11.09
N PRO A 453 5.92 -1.80 -12.11
CA PRO A 453 5.56 -3.22 -12.01
C PRO A 453 6.30 -3.94 -10.88
N SER A 454 7.58 -3.58 -10.63
CA SER A 454 8.34 -4.17 -9.54
C SER A 454 7.75 -3.82 -8.18
N MET A 455 7.35 -2.58 -7.95
CA MET A 455 6.67 -2.16 -6.71
C MET A 455 5.31 -2.85 -6.55
N LEU A 456 4.53 -2.97 -7.62
CA LEU A 456 3.24 -3.66 -7.58
C LEU A 456 3.41 -5.15 -7.28
N ALA A 457 4.43 -5.80 -7.86
CA ALA A 457 4.74 -7.20 -7.59
C ALA A 457 5.17 -7.42 -6.13
N VAL A 458 5.98 -6.53 -5.56
CA VAL A 458 6.37 -6.59 -4.14
C VAL A 458 5.16 -6.44 -3.23
N LEU A 459 4.28 -5.49 -3.50
CA LEU A 459 3.04 -5.28 -2.73
C LEU A 459 2.11 -6.50 -2.81
N SER A 460 2.02 -7.16 -3.97
CA SER A 460 1.24 -8.39 -4.15
C SER A 460 1.79 -9.53 -3.29
N VAL A 461 3.12 -9.74 -3.30
CA VAL A 461 3.79 -10.79 -2.50
C VAL A 461 3.67 -10.55 -0.99
N VAL A 462 3.78 -9.29 -0.54
CA VAL A 462 3.60 -8.95 0.88
C VAL A 462 2.18 -9.28 1.33
N ARG A 463 1.19 -8.97 0.52
CA ARG A 463 -0.23 -9.22 0.83
C ARG A 463 -0.62 -10.70 0.82
N GLU A 464 0.10 -11.56 0.08
CA GLU A 464 -0.10 -13.02 0.14
C GLU A 464 0.47 -13.64 1.43
N LYS A 465 1.35 -12.93 2.15
CA LYS A 465 1.94 -13.41 3.41
C LYS A 465 1.19 -12.92 4.65
N GLU A 466 0.35 -11.91 4.54
CA GLU A 466 -0.59 -11.45 5.56
C GLU A 466 -1.93 -12.20 5.46
#